data_5707f9706930fa8fe763fe0d6e8abd91
#
_entry.id   5707f9706930fa8fe763fe0d6e8abd91
#
_cell.length_a   1.000
_cell.length_b   1.000
_cell.length_c   1.000
_cell.angle_alpha   90.00
_cell.angle_beta   90.00
_cell.angle_gamma   90.00
#
_symmetry.space_group_name_H-M   'P 1'
#
loop_
_entity.id
_entity.type
_entity.pdbx_description
1 polymer ?
#
loop_
_entity_poly.entity_id
_entity_poly.type
_entity_poly.pdbx_seq_one_letter_code
_entity_poly.pdbx_strand_id
1 'polypeptide(L)'
;MALSGIELLDHAHRLDSFDCGKPALNAWLAGFARTNQARGFTRVPVVHDEGTVVGYYGLAPGVIQPNSAPRAIRTGRPPDPIPCLLIGQLAVDHRYAGQGVGSGLVKDALYRCVAGADIVGGRAVVVRAIDAEAERYWQSWGFIPARDNPSVLMRSIQDVSLWLADKGH
;
A
#
# COMPACT_ATOMS: atom_id res chain seq x y z
N MET A 1 -8.54 -23.49 -7.97
CA MET A 1 -8.14 -22.14 -7.53
C MET A 1 -7.64 -21.35 -8.73
N ALA A 2 -8.28 -20.25 -9.03
CA ALA A 2 -7.97 -19.44 -10.20
C ALA A 2 -7.79 -17.98 -9.79
N LEU A 3 -6.55 -17.63 -9.41
CA LEU A 3 -6.23 -16.27 -8.99
C LEU A 3 -6.23 -15.33 -10.19
N SER A 4 -6.89 -14.20 -10.04
CA SER A 4 -6.92 -13.14 -11.05
C SER A 4 -5.59 -12.38 -11.09
N GLY A 5 -5.42 -11.55 -12.12
CA GLY A 5 -4.49 -10.43 -12.03
C GLY A 5 -5.01 -9.39 -11.03
N ILE A 6 -4.21 -8.34 -10.84
CA ILE A 6 -4.61 -7.25 -9.93
C ILE A 6 -5.47 -6.26 -10.72
N GLU A 7 -6.67 -6.00 -10.20
CA GLU A 7 -7.65 -5.11 -10.84
C GLU A 7 -8.37 -4.28 -9.79
N LEU A 8 -8.99 -3.18 -10.19
CA LEU A 8 -9.72 -2.34 -9.24
C LEU A 8 -10.97 -3.04 -8.74
N LEU A 9 -11.27 -2.84 -7.47
CA LEU A 9 -12.49 -3.33 -6.84
C LEU A 9 -13.72 -2.82 -7.60
N ASP A 10 -14.68 -3.73 -7.85
CA ASP A 10 -15.95 -3.37 -8.48
C ASP A 10 -17.11 -4.08 -7.78
N HIS A 11 -18.33 -3.86 -8.31
CA HIS A 11 -19.54 -4.39 -7.70
C HIS A 11 -19.66 -5.90 -7.75
N ALA A 12 -19.00 -6.54 -8.71
CA ALA A 12 -19.10 -7.99 -8.89
C ALA A 12 -18.22 -8.75 -7.90
N HIS A 13 -17.23 -8.11 -7.30
CA HIS A 13 -16.36 -8.76 -6.34
C HIS A 13 -17.10 -9.06 -5.03
N ARG A 14 -16.83 -10.25 -4.47
CA ARG A 14 -17.40 -10.67 -3.20
C ARG A 14 -16.37 -10.47 -2.10
N LEU A 15 -16.79 -9.80 -1.00
CA LEU A 15 -15.91 -9.41 0.11
C LEU A 15 -16.22 -10.15 1.41
N ASP A 16 -17.34 -10.83 1.49
CA ASP A 16 -17.92 -11.31 2.75
C ASP A 16 -17.14 -12.44 3.41
N SER A 17 -16.36 -13.20 2.67
CA SER A 17 -15.56 -14.29 3.23
C SER A 17 -14.10 -13.93 3.49
N PHE A 18 -13.70 -12.69 3.21
CA PHE A 18 -12.30 -12.28 3.37
C PHE A 18 -11.89 -12.29 4.84
N ASP A 19 -10.79 -12.99 5.13
CA ASP A 19 -10.24 -13.04 6.48
C ASP A 19 -8.70 -13.13 6.42
N CYS A 20 -8.05 -12.03 6.75
CA CYS A 20 -6.59 -11.97 6.81
C CYS A 20 -6.04 -12.25 8.21
N GLY A 21 -6.90 -12.52 9.19
CA GLY A 21 -6.51 -12.72 10.57
C GLY A 21 -6.40 -11.42 11.38
N LYS A 22 -6.61 -10.27 10.76
CA LYS A 22 -6.54 -8.96 11.43
C LYS A 22 -7.88 -8.26 11.26
N PRO A 23 -8.70 -8.20 12.33
CA PRO A 23 -10.09 -7.70 12.23
C PRO A 23 -10.22 -6.31 11.64
N ALA A 24 -9.28 -5.41 11.95
CA ALA A 24 -9.35 -4.04 11.42
C ALA A 24 -9.23 -4.01 9.90
N LEU A 25 -8.38 -4.85 9.32
CA LEU A 25 -8.21 -4.91 7.86
C LEU A 25 -9.40 -5.61 7.19
N ASN A 26 -9.95 -6.63 7.82
CA ASN A 26 -11.18 -7.27 7.34
C ASN A 26 -12.33 -6.28 7.33
N ALA A 27 -12.49 -5.53 8.42
CA ALA A 27 -13.57 -4.54 8.57
C ALA A 27 -13.43 -3.40 7.56
N TRP A 28 -12.20 -2.95 7.30
CA TRP A 28 -12.00 -1.88 6.33
C TRP A 28 -12.45 -2.31 4.92
N LEU A 29 -12.06 -3.50 4.51
CA LEU A 29 -12.47 -4.01 3.20
C LEU A 29 -13.99 -4.12 3.09
N ALA A 30 -14.63 -4.73 4.08
CA ALA A 30 -16.07 -4.99 4.04
C ALA A 30 -16.90 -3.71 4.19
N GLY A 31 -16.44 -2.76 5.03
CA GLY A 31 -17.26 -1.61 5.43
C GLY A 31 -16.91 -0.28 4.76
N PHE A 32 -15.68 -0.13 4.24
CA PHE A 32 -15.22 1.18 3.80
C PHE A 32 -14.68 1.21 2.36
N ALA A 33 -14.16 0.09 1.85
CA ALA A 33 -13.43 0.09 0.59
C ALA A 33 -14.26 0.61 -0.59
N ARG A 34 -15.45 0.08 -0.79
CA ARG A 34 -16.31 0.48 -1.91
C ARG A 34 -16.72 1.94 -1.82
N THR A 35 -17.12 2.38 -0.63
CA THR A 35 -17.55 3.75 -0.42
C THR A 35 -16.40 4.73 -0.64
N ASN A 36 -15.24 4.43 -0.09
CA ASN A 36 -14.07 5.30 -0.27
C ASN A 36 -13.64 5.39 -1.72
N GLN A 37 -13.67 4.26 -2.44
CA GLN A 37 -13.32 4.29 -3.87
C GLN A 37 -14.37 5.04 -4.69
N ALA A 38 -15.65 4.82 -4.43
CA ALA A 38 -16.73 5.50 -5.15
C ALA A 38 -16.69 7.01 -4.94
N ARG A 39 -16.28 7.46 -3.75
CA ARG A 39 -16.16 8.89 -3.43
C ARG A 39 -14.82 9.50 -3.88
N GLY A 40 -13.94 8.72 -4.45
CA GLY A 40 -12.66 9.21 -4.97
C GLY A 40 -11.58 9.40 -3.92
N PHE A 41 -11.75 8.88 -2.70
CA PHE A 41 -10.76 9.05 -1.63
C PHE A 41 -9.61 8.06 -1.73
N THR A 42 -9.86 6.87 -2.27
CA THR A 42 -8.90 5.77 -2.31
C THR A 42 -9.14 4.94 -3.56
N ARG A 43 -8.08 4.41 -4.15
CA ARG A 43 -8.20 3.32 -5.13
C ARG A 43 -7.93 2.01 -4.41
N VAL A 44 -8.67 0.95 -4.73
CA VAL A 44 -8.57 -0.33 -4.05
C VAL A 44 -8.31 -1.44 -5.08
N PRO A 45 -7.06 -1.68 -5.43
CA PRO A 45 -6.71 -2.85 -6.26
C PRO A 45 -6.89 -4.14 -5.48
N VAL A 46 -7.40 -5.17 -6.15
CA VAL A 46 -7.71 -6.46 -5.53
C VAL A 46 -7.19 -7.62 -6.38
N VAL A 47 -6.95 -8.74 -5.72
CA VAL A 47 -6.79 -10.05 -6.35
C VAL A 47 -7.98 -10.89 -5.90
N HIS A 48 -8.58 -11.64 -6.81
CA HIS A 48 -9.71 -12.51 -6.46
C HIS A 48 -9.51 -13.93 -7.00
N ASP A 49 -10.21 -14.86 -6.39
CA ASP A 49 -10.36 -16.24 -6.82
C ASP A 49 -11.82 -16.39 -7.25
N GLU A 50 -12.04 -16.40 -8.58
CA GLU A 50 -13.38 -16.51 -9.19
C GLU A 50 -14.35 -15.50 -8.59
N GLY A 51 -13.92 -14.25 -8.41
CA GLY A 51 -14.75 -13.15 -7.94
C GLY A 51 -14.70 -12.90 -6.43
N THR A 52 -14.18 -13.85 -5.64
CA THR A 52 -14.03 -13.66 -4.19
C THR A 52 -12.67 -13.03 -3.90
N VAL A 53 -12.67 -11.84 -3.29
CA VAL A 53 -11.43 -11.12 -3.00
C VAL A 53 -10.59 -11.90 -2.00
N VAL A 54 -9.32 -12.12 -2.34
CA VAL A 54 -8.36 -12.83 -1.50
C VAL A 54 -7.15 -11.97 -1.12
N GLY A 55 -7.02 -10.80 -1.72
CA GLY A 55 -5.98 -9.83 -1.39
C GLY A 55 -6.36 -8.45 -1.87
N TYR A 56 -5.91 -7.42 -1.17
CA TYR A 56 -6.22 -6.05 -1.56
C TYR A 56 -5.22 -5.07 -0.95
N TYR A 57 -5.18 -3.87 -1.49
CA TYR A 57 -4.57 -2.74 -0.80
C TYR A 57 -5.34 -1.45 -1.14
N GLY A 58 -5.13 -0.43 -0.31
CA GLY A 58 -5.70 0.89 -0.55
C GLY A 58 -4.61 1.88 -0.90
N LEU A 59 -4.84 2.72 -1.91
CA LEU A 59 -3.88 3.70 -2.39
C LEU A 59 -4.52 5.08 -2.42
N ALA A 60 -3.87 6.07 -1.78
CA ALA A 60 -4.39 7.42 -1.66
C ALA A 60 -3.25 8.43 -1.59
N PRO A 61 -3.51 9.72 -1.87
CA PRO A 61 -2.52 10.75 -1.56
C PRO A 61 -2.37 10.92 -0.04
N GLY A 62 -1.19 11.36 0.38
CA GLY A 62 -0.92 11.59 1.78
C GLY A 62 0.16 12.64 1.98
N VAL A 63 0.45 12.96 3.21
CA VAL A 63 1.48 13.93 3.57
C VAL A 63 2.29 13.43 4.77
N ILE A 64 3.52 13.96 4.89
CA ILE A 64 4.39 13.72 6.03
C ILE A 64 4.94 15.05 6.50
N GLN A 65 5.02 15.23 7.82
CA GLN A 65 5.69 16.38 8.39
C GLN A 65 7.21 16.22 8.22
N PRO A 66 7.94 17.28 7.82
CA PRO A 66 9.38 17.18 7.57
C PRO A 66 10.19 16.64 8.75
N ASN A 67 9.81 16.98 9.99
CA ASN A 67 10.54 16.50 11.16
C ASN A 67 10.30 15.03 11.48
N SER A 68 9.27 14.40 10.89
CA SER A 68 9.02 12.96 11.00
C SER A 68 9.78 12.18 9.94
N ALA A 69 10.16 12.81 8.85
CA ALA A 69 10.75 12.15 7.69
C ALA A 69 12.20 11.77 7.94
N PRO A 70 12.62 10.56 7.48
CA PRO A 70 14.04 10.23 7.42
C PRO A 70 14.80 11.18 6.51
N ARG A 71 16.12 11.21 6.70
CA ARG A 71 16.99 12.14 5.98
C ARG A 71 16.82 12.06 4.45
N ALA A 72 16.71 10.86 3.90
CA ALA A 72 16.58 10.67 2.46
C ALA A 72 15.35 11.34 1.87
N ILE A 73 14.32 11.57 2.68
CA ILE A 73 13.05 12.14 2.23
C ILE A 73 13.00 13.64 2.51
N ARG A 74 13.57 14.10 3.63
CA ARG A 74 13.50 15.52 4.01
C ARG A 74 14.61 16.40 3.42
N THR A 75 15.63 15.81 2.78
CA THR A 75 16.69 16.60 2.15
C THR A 75 16.18 17.30 0.88
N GLY A 76 16.83 18.40 0.49
CA GLY A 76 16.46 19.14 -0.71
C GLY A 76 15.33 20.14 -0.52
N ARG A 77 15.08 20.55 0.72
CA ARG A 77 14.08 21.57 1.06
C ARG A 77 12.69 21.26 0.52
N PRO A 78 12.11 20.11 0.87
CA PRO A 78 10.76 19.79 0.40
C PRO A 78 9.73 20.74 1.02
N PRO A 79 8.54 20.86 0.42
CA PRO A 79 7.45 21.63 1.03
C PRO A 79 7.05 21.06 2.38
N ASP A 80 6.38 21.87 3.19
CA ASP A 80 5.85 21.50 4.49
C ASP A 80 4.31 21.65 4.46
N PRO A 81 3.53 20.56 4.52
CA PRO A 81 3.94 19.15 4.62
C PRO A 81 4.49 18.58 3.32
N ILE A 82 5.20 17.45 3.41
CA ILE A 82 5.77 16.80 2.24
C ILE A 82 4.71 15.92 1.56
N PRO A 83 4.41 16.14 0.27
CA PRO A 83 3.43 15.31 -0.43
C PRO A 83 3.96 13.90 -0.66
N CYS A 84 3.10 12.92 -0.43
CA CYS A 84 3.42 11.50 -0.52
C CYS A 84 2.26 10.72 -1.11
N LEU A 85 2.52 9.45 -1.42
CA LEU A 85 1.49 8.49 -1.79
C LEU A 85 1.38 7.48 -0.66
N LEU A 86 0.15 7.18 -0.23
CA LEU A 86 -0.11 6.37 0.95
C LEU A 86 -0.68 5.02 0.54
N ILE A 87 -0.01 3.94 1.00
CA ILE A 87 -0.61 2.61 1.02
C ILE A 87 -1.26 2.48 2.39
N GLY A 88 -2.57 2.68 2.46
CA GLY A 88 -3.29 2.75 3.73
C GLY A 88 -3.51 1.38 4.37
N GLN A 89 -3.79 0.38 3.55
CA GLN A 89 -4.04 -0.99 3.95
C GLN A 89 -3.39 -1.93 2.94
N LEU A 90 -2.98 -3.11 3.38
CA LEU A 90 -2.57 -4.19 2.49
C LEU A 90 -2.76 -5.50 3.25
N ALA A 91 -3.53 -6.42 2.68
CA ALA A 91 -3.86 -7.66 3.37
C ALA A 91 -4.13 -8.79 2.39
N VAL A 92 -3.80 -10.02 2.83
CA VAL A 92 -4.05 -11.25 2.08
C VAL A 92 -4.84 -12.20 2.96
N ASP A 93 -5.88 -12.82 2.41
CA ASP A 93 -6.65 -13.84 3.09
C ASP A 93 -5.71 -14.98 3.52
N HIS A 94 -5.83 -15.42 4.78
CA HIS A 94 -4.90 -16.40 5.35
C HIS A 94 -4.90 -17.73 4.59
N ARG A 95 -6.00 -18.08 3.91
CA ARG A 95 -6.06 -19.31 3.10
C ARG A 95 -5.17 -19.24 1.86
N TYR A 96 -4.72 -18.06 1.48
CA TYR A 96 -3.88 -17.81 0.30
C TYR A 96 -2.47 -17.34 0.69
N ALA A 97 -2.12 -17.42 1.97
CA ALA A 97 -0.79 -17.07 2.45
C ALA A 97 0.27 -17.98 1.82
N GLY A 98 1.46 -17.44 1.58
CA GLY A 98 2.57 -18.21 1.04
C GLY A 98 2.51 -18.48 -0.46
N GLN A 99 1.56 -17.88 -1.17
CA GLN A 99 1.39 -18.08 -2.62
C GLN A 99 1.83 -16.88 -3.46
N GLY A 100 2.52 -15.91 -2.85
CA GLY A 100 3.03 -14.75 -3.57
C GLY A 100 2.02 -13.62 -3.78
N VAL A 101 0.81 -13.74 -3.25
CA VAL A 101 -0.22 -12.69 -3.40
C VAL A 101 0.22 -11.40 -2.74
N GLY A 102 0.73 -11.46 -1.51
CA GLY A 102 1.21 -10.29 -0.78
C GLY A 102 2.34 -9.58 -1.51
N SER A 103 3.35 -10.33 -1.94
CA SER A 103 4.47 -9.76 -2.71
C SER A 103 4.00 -9.12 -4.01
N GLY A 104 3.05 -9.76 -4.70
CA GLY A 104 2.48 -9.21 -5.92
C GLY A 104 1.75 -7.90 -5.68
N LEU A 105 1.00 -7.81 -4.59
CA LEU A 105 0.31 -6.58 -4.21
C LEU A 105 1.29 -5.45 -3.88
N VAL A 106 2.36 -5.75 -3.13
CA VAL A 106 3.38 -4.74 -2.82
C VAL A 106 4.03 -4.22 -4.09
N LYS A 107 4.44 -5.10 -4.98
CA LYS A 107 5.08 -4.69 -6.24
C LYS A 107 4.14 -3.86 -7.09
N ASP A 108 2.89 -4.25 -7.20
CA ASP A 108 1.88 -3.47 -7.93
C ASP A 108 1.70 -2.08 -7.31
N ALA A 109 1.62 -2.02 -5.98
CA ALA A 109 1.49 -0.75 -5.26
C ALA A 109 2.69 0.17 -5.52
N LEU A 110 3.90 -0.37 -5.49
CA LEU A 110 5.11 0.42 -5.74
C LEU A 110 5.15 0.94 -7.18
N TYR A 111 4.75 0.12 -8.16
CA TYR A 111 4.62 0.59 -9.55
C TYR A 111 3.61 1.72 -9.69
N ARG A 112 2.44 1.58 -9.07
CA ARG A 112 1.41 2.61 -9.14
C ARG A 112 1.83 3.90 -8.45
N CYS A 113 2.57 3.78 -7.35
CA CYS A 113 3.09 4.96 -6.64
C CYS A 113 4.11 5.72 -7.50
N VAL A 114 5.03 5.02 -8.16
CA VAL A 114 5.99 5.67 -9.05
C VAL A 114 5.28 6.33 -10.23
N ALA A 115 4.33 5.63 -10.86
CA ALA A 115 3.54 6.18 -11.95
C ALA A 115 2.72 7.40 -11.51
N GLY A 116 2.10 7.31 -10.34
CA GLY A 116 1.34 8.43 -9.78
C GLY A 116 2.21 9.63 -9.46
N ALA A 117 3.39 9.40 -8.92
CA ALA A 117 4.34 10.48 -8.64
C ALA A 117 4.82 11.18 -9.92
N ASP A 118 4.94 10.45 -11.03
CA ASP A 118 5.26 11.03 -12.32
C ASP A 118 4.15 11.95 -12.84
N ILE A 119 2.91 11.65 -12.49
CA ILE A 119 1.75 12.41 -12.98
C ILE A 119 1.45 13.63 -12.11
N VAL A 120 1.45 13.44 -10.78
CA VAL A 120 0.99 14.49 -9.86
C VAL A 120 2.06 14.96 -8.89
N GLY A 121 3.22 14.32 -8.86
CA GLY A 121 4.24 14.58 -7.85
C GLY A 121 4.06 13.69 -6.63
N GLY A 122 5.04 13.71 -5.74
CA GLY A 122 5.09 12.89 -4.54
C GLY A 122 6.51 12.52 -4.23
N ARG A 123 6.91 12.68 -2.97
CA ARG A 123 8.31 12.49 -2.55
C ARG A 123 8.59 11.05 -2.14
N ALA A 124 7.59 10.40 -1.55
CA ALA A 124 7.76 9.09 -0.92
C ALA A 124 6.49 8.28 -0.96
N VAL A 125 6.65 6.96 -0.79
CA VAL A 125 5.57 6.04 -0.46
C VAL A 125 5.54 5.90 1.05
N VAL A 126 4.37 6.02 1.65
CA VAL A 126 4.15 5.92 3.10
C VAL A 126 3.22 4.77 3.39
N VAL A 127 3.52 4.01 4.42
CA VAL A 127 2.65 2.93 4.91
C VAL A 127 2.41 3.13 6.40
N ARG A 128 1.27 2.63 6.89
CA ARG A 128 0.96 2.57 8.32
C ARG A 128 0.85 1.11 8.71
N ALA A 129 1.75 0.68 9.59
CA ALA A 129 1.76 -0.68 10.08
C ALA A 129 0.79 -0.82 11.25
N ILE A 130 -0.05 -1.84 11.20
CA ILE A 130 -1.08 -2.07 12.22
C ILE A 130 -0.51 -2.69 13.50
N ASP A 131 0.65 -3.34 13.40
CA ASP A 131 1.31 -4.01 14.53
C ASP A 131 2.81 -4.20 14.23
N ALA A 132 3.53 -4.79 15.19
CA ALA A 132 4.97 -5.02 15.06
C ALA A 132 5.32 -5.97 13.92
N GLU A 133 4.47 -6.96 13.65
CA GLU A 133 4.67 -7.87 12.53
C GLU A 133 4.63 -7.11 11.20
N ALA A 134 3.66 -6.23 11.02
CA ALA A 134 3.55 -5.40 9.84
C ALA A 134 4.72 -4.42 9.72
N GLU A 135 5.19 -3.86 10.84
CA GLU A 135 6.39 -3.00 10.84
C GLU A 135 7.60 -3.75 10.26
N ARG A 136 7.84 -4.96 10.72
CA ARG A 136 8.93 -5.79 10.21
C ARG A 136 8.75 -6.15 8.75
N TYR A 137 7.51 -6.44 8.35
CA TYR A 137 7.19 -6.75 6.96
C TYR A 137 7.58 -5.61 6.03
N TRP A 138 7.17 -4.38 6.37
CA TRP A 138 7.49 -3.22 5.53
C TRP A 138 8.98 -2.88 5.56
N GLN A 139 9.64 -3.08 6.70
CA GLN A 139 11.10 -2.92 6.75
C GLN A 139 11.80 -3.88 5.80
N SER A 140 11.29 -5.10 5.64
CA SER A 140 11.86 -6.06 4.69
C SER A 140 11.74 -5.60 3.24
N TRP A 141 10.82 -4.67 2.95
CA TRP A 141 10.65 -4.04 1.65
C TRP A 141 11.45 -2.74 1.51
N GLY A 142 12.34 -2.45 2.44
CA GLY A 142 13.20 -1.26 2.38
C GLY A 142 12.56 0.02 2.93
N PHE A 143 11.42 -0.09 3.59
CA PHE A 143 10.79 1.07 4.23
C PHE A 143 11.48 1.40 5.54
N ILE A 144 11.59 2.68 5.83
CA ILE A 144 12.28 3.22 6.99
C ILE A 144 11.25 3.82 7.95
N PRO A 145 11.30 3.48 9.25
CA PRO A 145 10.38 4.06 10.21
C PRO A 145 10.53 5.57 10.32
N ALA A 146 9.41 6.26 10.54
CA ALA A 146 9.42 7.68 10.86
C ALA A 146 10.19 7.93 12.16
N ARG A 147 10.76 9.13 12.28
CA ARG A 147 11.64 9.45 13.42
C ARG A 147 10.90 9.45 14.76
N ASP A 148 9.61 9.72 14.73
CA ASP A 148 8.78 9.89 15.94
C ASP A 148 7.71 8.80 16.08
N ASN A 149 7.57 7.89 15.11
CA ASN A 149 6.54 6.87 15.17
C ASN A 149 6.94 5.64 14.32
N PRO A 150 7.30 4.50 14.96
CA PRO A 150 7.74 3.32 14.23
C PRO A 150 6.63 2.65 13.42
N SER A 151 5.36 2.98 13.67
CA SER A 151 4.22 2.42 12.93
C SER A 151 4.00 3.12 11.58
N VAL A 152 4.67 4.25 11.34
CA VAL A 152 4.64 4.95 10.05
C VAL A 152 5.99 4.74 9.40
N LEU A 153 5.99 4.13 8.22
CA LEU A 153 7.23 3.83 7.50
C LEU A 153 7.16 4.43 6.10
N MET A 154 8.30 4.74 5.54
CA MET A 154 8.34 5.37 4.23
C MET A 154 9.58 4.99 3.46
N ARG A 155 9.46 5.10 2.13
CA ARG A 155 10.55 4.86 1.20
C ARG A 155 10.48 5.92 0.11
N SER A 156 11.62 6.54 -0.26
CA SER A 156 11.58 7.61 -1.26
C SER A 156 11.16 7.08 -2.62
N ILE A 157 10.44 7.89 -3.38
CA ILE A 157 10.05 7.53 -4.75
C ILE A 157 11.29 7.27 -5.60
N GLN A 158 12.35 8.06 -5.42
CA GLN A 158 13.60 7.86 -6.15
C GLN A 158 14.17 6.47 -5.88
N ASP A 159 14.23 6.05 -4.62
CA ASP A 159 14.75 4.75 -4.24
C ASP A 159 13.89 3.60 -4.77
N VAL A 160 12.57 3.74 -4.67
CA VAL A 160 11.63 2.75 -5.23
C VAL A 160 11.81 2.63 -6.74
N SER A 161 11.91 3.77 -7.43
CA SER A 161 12.08 3.79 -8.88
C SER A 161 13.37 3.08 -9.31
N LEU A 162 14.48 3.32 -8.61
CA LEU A 162 15.74 2.66 -8.88
C LEU A 162 15.65 1.14 -8.62
N TRP A 163 14.99 0.76 -7.53
CA TRP A 163 14.81 -0.65 -7.20
C TRP A 163 13.97 -1.38 -8.26
N LEU A 164 12.88 -0.76 -8.72
CA LEU A 164 12.04 -1.35 -9.77
C LEU A 164 12.82 -1.53 -11.08
N ALA A 165 13.63 -0.53 -11.47
CA ALA A 165 14.43 -0.61 -12.68
C ALA A 165 15.50 -1.71 -12.59
N ASP A 166 16.17 -1.82 -11.43
CA ASP A 166 17.21 -2.82 -11.20
C ASP A 166 16.66 -4.24 -11.24
N LYS A 167 15.46 -4.44 -10.71
CA LYS A 167 14.82 -5.77 -10.67
C LYS A 167 14.10 -6.15 -11.96
N GLY A 168 14.03 -5.27 -12.93
CA GLY A 168 13.34 -5.55 -14.19
C GLY A 168 11.84 -5.71 -14.06
N HIS A 169 11.26 -5.08 -13.07
CA HIS A 169 9.81 -5.18 -12.80
C HIS A 169 8.94 -4.31 -13.68
#